data_6598fd9e921e0312687d7b098dbe8500
#
_entry.id   6598fd9e921e0312687d7b098dbe8500
#
_cell.length_a   1.000
_cell.length_b   1.000
_cell.length_c   1.000
_cell.angle_alpha   90.00
_cell.angle_beta   90.00
_cell.angle_gamma   90.00
#
_symmetry.space_group_name_H-M   'P 1'
#
loop_
_entity.id
_entity.type
_entity.pdbx_description
1 polymer ?
#
loop_
_entity_poly.entity_id
_entity_poly.type
_entity_poly.pdbx_seq_one_letter_code
_entity_poly.pdbx_strand_id
1 'polypeptide(L)'
;AEAVRNIPVTPGYEEAVSLIVKHVHDLGGKLIMSGMGKAGQIALNIATTFSSTGTPAFFLHPSEAQHGDLGIVCKNDIMLLISNSGKTRELVELVDLTRGLVPDMKFIVITSNPDSPLAAEANVCLLTGAPKEVCPLGLTPTTSTTVMTVIGDILVVGTMKRIHFTNKDYAKRHHGGYLGSKSRELSKNE
;
A
#
# COMPACT_ATOMS: atom_id res chain seq x y z
N ALA A 1 8.55 -17.44 8.02
CA ALA A 1 9.28 -16.69 9.09
C ALA A 1 10.59 -16.12 8.59
N GLU A 2 11.47 -16.94 7.98
CA GLU A 2 12.78 -16.49 7.48
C GLU A 2 12.67 -15.35 6.46
N ALA A 3 11.82 -15.50 5.44
CA ALA A 3 11.59 -14.47 4.43
C ALA A 3 11.14 -13.12 5.03
N VAL A 4 10.35 -13.16 6.10
CA VAL A 4 9.93 -11.95 6.82
C VAL A 4 11.10 -11.31 7.59
N ARG A 5 11.99 -12.11 8.17
CA ARG A 5 13.20 -11.60 8.86
C ARG A 5 14.18 -10.96 7.88
N ASN A 6 14.18 -11.42 6.63
CA ASN A 6 15.07 -10.94 5.57
C ASN A 6 14.51 -9.75 4.77
N ILE A 7 13.37 -9.21 5.16
CA ILE A 7 12.86 -7.95 4.57
C ILE A 7 13.89 -6.85 4.87
N PRO A 8 14.41 -6.14 3.85
CA PRO A 8 15.36 -5.07 4.06
C PRO A 8 14.75 -3.93 4.89
N VAL A 9 15.33 -3.63 6.05
CA VAL A 9 14.93 -2.50 6.87
C VAL A 9 15.74 -1.28 6.45
N THR A 10 15.06 -0.29 5.86
CA THR A 10 15.69 0.90 5.29
C THR A 10 14.97 2.17 5.76
N PRO A 11 15.58 3.36 5.65
CA PRO A 11 14.90 4.64 5.88
C PRO A 11 13.66 4.86 4.99
N GLY A 12 13.55 4.14 3.87
CA GLY A 12 12.42 4.22 2.95
C GLY A 12 11.06 3.97 3.60
N TYR A 13 10.99 3.18 4.69
CA TYR A 13 9.73 3.00 5.43
C TYR A 13 9.26 4.30 6.08
N GLU A 14 10.17 5.04 6.71
CA GLU A 14 9.87 6.33 7.34
C GLU A 14 9.50 7.38 6.28
N GLU A 15 10.19 7.37 5.14
CA GLU A 15 9.90 8.24 4.01
C GLU A 15 8.53 7.95 3.40
N ALA A 16 8.18 6.66 3.20
CA ALA A 16 6.88 6.24 2.70
C ALA A 16 5.75 6.68 3.63
N VAL A 17 5.90 6.45 4.95
CA VAL A 17 4.92 6.90 5.96
C VAL A 17 4.78 8.42 5.93
N SER A 18 5.88 9.16 5.83
CA SER A 18 5.88 10.63 5.76
C SER A 18 5.16 11.15 4.52
N LEU A 19 5.37 10.50 3.35
CA LEU A 19 4.66 10.83 2.12
C LEU A 19 3.16 10.55 2.24
N ILE A 20 2.78 9.39 2.80
CA ILE A 20 1.37 9.04 3.00
C ILE A 20 0.69 10.08 3.91
N VAL A 21 1.29 10.40 5.05
CA VAL A 21 0.73 11.40 5.98
C VAL A 21 0.59 12.75 5.31
N LYS A 22 1.64 13.23 4.64
CA LYS A 22 1.62 14.51 3.93
C LYS A 22 0.49 14.58 2.89
N HIS A 23 0.40 13.58 2.02
CA HIS A 23 -0.55 13.62 0.91
C HIS A 23 -1.98 13.39 1.36
N VAL A 24 -2.20 12.42 2.28
CA VAL A 24 -3.56 12.03 2.68
C VAL A 24 -4.08 12.89 3.82
N HIS A 25 -3.29 13.11 4.87
CA HIS A 25 -3.77 13.79 6.09
C HIS A 25 -3.57 15.29 6.05
N ASP A 26 -2.43 15.78 5.52
CA ASP A 26 -2.16 17.22 5.50
C ASP A 26 -2.77 17.91 4.28
N LEU A 27 -2.72 17.26 3.10
CA LEU A 27 -3.18 17.82 1.83
C LEU A 27 -4.59 17.37 1.42
N GLY A 28 -5.21 16.45 2.15
CA GLY A 28 -6.59 15.99 1.91
C GLY A 28 -6.76 15.11 0.67
N GLY A 29 -5.70 14.47 0.19
CA GLY A 29 -5.75 13.46 -0.86
C GLY A 29 -6.14 12.08 -0.31
N LYS A 30 -5.91 11.05 -1.12
CA LYS A 30 -6.09 9.64 -0.72
C LYS A 30 -4.92 8.77 -1.18
N LEU A 31 -4.75 7.62 -0.55
CA LEU A 31 -3.80 6.60 -0.96
C LEU A 31 -4.45 5.69 -2.00
N ILE A 32 -3.96 5.71 -3.23
CA ILE A 32 -4.42 4.82 -4.30
C ILE A 32 -3.46 3.64 -4.39
N MET A 33 -3.99 2.44 -4.23
CA MET A 33 -3.20 1.22 -4.29
C MET A 33 -3.52 0.42 -5.54
N SER A 34 -2.49 -0.13 -6.19
CA SER A 34 -2.66 -0.91 -7.40
C SER A 34 -1.70 -2.09 -7.48
N GLY A 35 -2.12 -3.10 -8.23
CA GLY A 35 -1.36 -4.33 -8.48
C GLY A 35 -2.15 -5.28 -9.37
N MET A 36 -1.48 -6.25 -10.00
CA MET A 36 -2.10 -7.28 -10.82
C MET A 36 -2.10 -8.64 -10.14
N GLY A 37 -3.15 -9.43 -10.40
CA GLY A 37 -3.26 -10.81 -9.91
C GLY A 37 -3.15 -10.90 -8.38
N LYS A 38 -2.25 -11.75 -7.87
CA LYS A 38 -2.07 -11.93 -6.43
C LYS A 38 -1.55 -10.65 -5.74
N ALA A 39 -0.66 -9.90 -6.38
CA ALA A 39 -0.21 -8.60 -5.87
C ALA A 39 -1.36 -7.59 -5.79
N GLY A 40 -2.31 -7.63 -6.73
CA GLY A 40 -3.54 -6.83 -6.69
C GLY A 40 -4.43 -7.17 -5.49
N GLN A 41 -4.58 -8.46 -5.18
CA GLN A 41 -5.33 -8.89 -3.98
C GLN A 41 -4.67 -8.39 -2.68
N ILE A 42 -3.33 -8.38 -2.62
CA ILE A 42 -2.61 -7.82 -1.49
C ILE A 42 -2.80 -6.30 -1.42
N ALA A 43 -2.71 -5.60 -2.55
CA ALA A 43 -2.96 -4.16 -2.62
C ALA A 43 -4.37 -3.79 -2.12
N LEU A 44 -5.40 -4.55 -2.54
CA LEU A 44 -6.77 -4.37 -2.05
C LEU A 44 -6.87 -4.59 -0.53
N ASN A 45 -6.26 -5.65 -0.01
CA ASN A 45 -6.25 -5.95 1.43
C ASN A 45 -5.61 -4.80 2.24
N ILE A 46 -4.46 -4.31 1.80
CA ILE A 46 -3.76 -3.21 2.47
C ILE A 46 -4.58 -1.90 2.38
N ALA A 47 -5.21 -1.61 1.23
CA ALA A 47 -6.08 -0.44 1.07
C ALA A 47 -7.24 -0.45 2.06
N THR A 48 -7.91 -1.60 2.23
CA THR A 48 -9.01 -1.74 3.21
C THR A 48 -8.51 -1.60 4.65
N THR A 49 -7.29 -2.08 4.94
CA THR A 49 -6.68 -1.92 6.27
C THR A 49 -6.35 -0.46 6.56
N PHE A 50 -5.77 0.29 5.62
CA PHE A 50 -5.57 1.75 5.74
C PHE A 50 -6.89 2.48 5.98
N SER A 51 -7.92 2.20 5.19
CA SER A 51 -9.24 2.81 5.34
C SER A 51 -9.83 2.55 6.72
N SER A 52 -9.71 1.33 7.23
CA SER A 52 -10.22 0.93 8.54
C SER A 52 -9.47 1.60 9.70
N THR A 53 -8.24 2.03 9.46
CA THR A 53 -7.36 2.70 10.45
C THR A 53 -7.22 4.21 10.21
N GLY A 54 -8.17 4.80 9.48
CA GLY A 54 -8.33 6.24 9.39
C GLY A 54 -7.60 6.94 8.25
N THR A 55 -6.90 6.20 7.40
CA THR A 55 -6.24 6.74 6.23
C THR A 55 -7.08 6.42 4.98
N PRO A 56 -7.74 7.39 4.35
CA PRO A 56 -8.50 7.17 3.13
C PRO A 56 -7.66 6.48 2.04
N ALA A 57 -8.04 5.26 1.70
CA ALA A 57 -7.35 4.46 0.71
C ALA A 57 -8.32 3.74 -0.22
N PHE A 58 -7.92 3.57 -1.48
CA PHE A 58 -8.72 2.96 -2.54
C PHE A 58 -7.87 2.04 -3.40
N PHE A 59 -8.42 0.90 -3.81
CA PHE A 59 -7.77 0.02 -4.78
C PHE A 59 -8.24 0.36 -6.20
N LEU A 60 -7.29 0.68 -7.08
CA LEU A 60 -7.51 0.92 -8.50
C LEU A 60 -6.93 -0.24 -9.30
N HIS A 61 -7.79 -0.98 -10.00
CA HIS A 61 -7.31 -2.04 -10.90
C HIS A 61 -6.64 -1.42 -12.13
N PRO A 62 -5.38 -1.78 -12.45
CA PRO A 62 -4.62 -1.06 -13.49
C PRO A 62 -5.23 -1.20 -14.89
N SER A 63 -5.89 -2.31 -15.21
CA SER A 63 -6.59 -2.45 -16.48
C SER A 63 -7.87 -1.60 -16.52
N GLU A 64 -8.65 -1.53 -15.46
CA GLU A 64 -9.87 -0.71 -15.40
C GLU A 64 -9.55 0.79 -15.45
N ALA A 65 -8.36 1.18 -14.94
CA ALA A 65 -7.87 2.55 -15.06
C ALA A 65 -7.82 3.03 -16.52
N GLN A 66 -7.49 2.14 -17.47
CA GLN A 66 -7.46 2.43 -18.90
C GLN A 66 -8.85 2.59 -19.50
N HIS A 67 -9.88 2.16 -18.79
CA HIS A 67 -11.28 2.20 -19.23
C HIS A 67 -12.14 3.23 -18.46
N GLY A 68 -11.49 4.18 -17.78
CA GLY A 68 -12.18 5.32 -17.17
C GLY A 68 -12.00 5.42 -15.67
N ASP A 69 -11.66 4.32 -14.95
CA ASP A 69 -11.50 4.35 -13.49
C ASP A 69 -10.31 5.22 -13.05
N LEU A 70 -9.41 5.58 -13.98
CA LEU A 70 -8.37 6.58 -13.73
C LEU A 70 -8.94 7.94 -13.27
N GLY A 71 -10.20 8.23 -13.60
CA GLY A 71 -10.90 9.42 -13.15
C GLY A 71 -11.02 9.59 -11.63
N ILE A 72 -10.76 8.53 -10.85
CA ILE A 72 -10.70 8.63 -9.38
C ILE A 72 -9.46 9.39 -8.89
N VAL A 73 -8.41 9.45 -9.70
CA VAL A 73 -7.13 10.07 -9.37
C VAL A 73 -7.27 11.58 -9.34
N CYS A 74 -6.89 12.20 -8.23
CA CYS A 74 -6.98 13.64 -8.02
C CYS A 74 -5.60 14.23 -7.65
N LYS A 75 -5.51 15.54 -7.76
CA LYS A 75 -4.38 16.30 -7.21
C LYS A 75 -4.25 16.00 -5.71
N ASN A 76 -3.05 15.88 -5.21
CA ASN A 76 -2.69 15.54 -3.83
C ASN A 76 -2.79 14.06 -3.47
N ASP A 77 -3.34 13.21 -4.32
CA ASP A 77 -3.27 11.76 -4.09
C ASP A 77 -1.83 11.25 -4.12
N ILE A 78 -1.65 10.05 -3.60
CA ILE A 78 -0.38 9.30 -3.66
C ILE A 78 -0.68 7.87 -4.08
N MET A 79 0.16 7.29 -4.92
CA MET A 79 0.01 5.89 -5.35
C MET A 79 1.00 4.95 -4.68
N LEU A 80 0.50 3.76 -4.28
CA LEU A 80 1.33 2.63 -3.87
C LEU A 80 1.10 1.46 -4.84
N LEU A 81 2.15 1.07 -5.54
CA LEU A 81 2.14 0.03 -6.56
C LEU A 81 2.84 -1.23 -6.06
N ILE A 82 2.22 -2.39 -6.23
CA ILE A 82 2.78 -3.68 -5.81
C ILE A 82 3.01 -4.57 -7.02
N SER A 83 4.28 -4.90 -7.28
CA SER A 83 4.66 -5.82 -8.34
C SER A 83 5.95 -6.55 -7.98
N ASN A 84 5.90 -7.88 -7.88
CA ASN A 84 7.10 -8.66 -7.54
C ASN A 84 8.24 -8.42 -8.53
N SER A 85 7.97 -8.47 -9.82
CA SER A 85 8.97 -8.24 -10.87
C SER A 85 9.31 -6.76 -11.09
N GLY A 86 8.40 -5.86 -10.70
CA GLY A 86 8.47 -4.44 -11.05
C GLY A 86 8.34 -4.14 -12.55
N LYS A 87 7.94 -5.14 -13.36
CA LYS A 87 7.85 -5.06 -14.82
C LYS A 87 6.44 -5.33 -15.35
N THR A 88 5.44 -5.37 -14.48
CA THR A 88 4.04 -5.60 -14.86
C THR A 88 3.60 -4.48 -15.79
N ARG A 89 3.29 -4.84 -17.06
CA ARG A 89 3.00 -3.88 -18.13
C ARG A 89 1.88 -2.91 -17.75
N GLU A 90 0.80 -3.43 -17.23
CA GLU A 90 -0.38 -2.66 -16.86
C GLU A 90 -0.09 -1.63 -15.75
N LEU A 91 0.87 -1.90 -14.87
CA LEU A 91 1.30 -0.95 -13.85
C LEU A 91 2.25 0.11 -14.40
N VAL A 92 3.11 -0.24 -15.35
CA VAL A 92 3.98 0.72 -16.04
C VAL A 92 3.11 1.69 -16.85
N GLU A 93 2.15 1.17 -17.62
CA GLU A 93 1.17 1.98 -18.36
C GLU A 93 0.34 2.87 -17.40
N LEU A 94 -0.05 2.35 -16.22
CA LEU A 94 -0.76 3.12 -15.20
C LEU A 94 0.04 4.33 -14.70
N VAL A 95 1.36 4.19 -14.53
CA VAL A 95 2.24 5.29 -14.13
C VAL A 95 2.21 6.39 -15.18
N ASP A 96 2.37 6.04 -16.45
CA ASP A 96 2.36 7.00 -17.57
C ASP A 96 1.00 7.73 -17.67
N LEU A 97 -0.10 6.99 -17.62
CA LEU A 97 -1.45 7.54 -17.63
C LEU A 97 -1.71 8.49 -16.45
N THR A 98 -1.26 8.07 -15.27
CA THR A 98 -1.41 8.87 -14.05
C THR A 98 -0.62 10.17 -14.13
N ARG A 99 0.62 10.14 -14.64
CA ARG A 99 1.43 11.34 -14.85
C ARG A 99 0.85 12.27 -15.91
N GLY A 100 0.20 11.71 -16.93
CA GLY A 100 -0.55 12.50 -17.90
C GLY A 100 -1.68 13.32 -17.27
N LEU A 101 -2.30 12.78 -16.21
CA LEU A 101 -3.39 13.43 -15.49
C LEU A 101 -2.90 14.32 -14.34
N VAL A 102 -1.93 13.82 -13.57
CA VAL A 102 -1.32 14.49 -12.39
C VAL A 102 0.21 14.39 -12.48
N PRO A 103 0.88 15.36 -13.15
CA PRO A 103 2.32 15.29 -13.44
C PRO A 103 3.22 15.09 -12.21
N ASP A 104 2.82 15.66 -11.06
CA ASP A 104 3.60 15.63 -9.80
C ASP A 104 3.24 14.44 -8.91
N MET A 105 2.49 13.44 -9.40
CA MET A 105 2.10 12.25 -8.66
C MET A 105 3.30 11.59 -7.99
N LYS A 106 3.14 11.23 -6.71
CA LYS A 106 4.14 10.49 -5.95
C LYS A 106 3.81 9.01 -5.95
N PHE A 107 4.87 8.20 -6.15
CA PHE A 107 4.77 6.76 -6.20
C PHE A 107 5.60 6.10 -5.09
N ILE A 108 4.98 5.19 -4.35
CA ILE A 108 5.64 4.21 -3.50
C ILE A 108 5.54 2.88 -4.22
N VAL A 109 6.63 2.14 -4.34
CA VAL A 109 6.66 0.84 -5.04
C VAL A 109 7.13 -0.25 -4.08
N ILE A 110 6.40 -1.36 -4.02
CA ILE A 110 6.83 -2.59 -3.35
C ILE A 110 7.21 -3.61 -4.43
N THR A 111 8.48 -4.00 -4.48
CA THR A 111 9.00 -4.93 -5.50
C THR A 111 10.15 -5.79 -4.97
N SER A 112 10.47 -6.89 -5.66
CA SER A 112 11.70 -7.64 -5.42
C SER A 112 12.89 -7.16 -6.28
N ASN A 113 12.62 -6.30 -7.28
CA ASN A 113 13.59 -5.92 -8.29
C ASN A 113 13.88 -4.41 -8.24
N PRO A 114 15.04 -4.00 -7.64
CA PRO A 114 15.41 -2.59 -7.53
C PRO A 114 15.73 -1.93 -8.89
N ASP A 115 16.08 -2.71 -9.91
CA ASP A 115 16.45 -2.23 -11.24
C ASP A 115 15.27 -2.31 -12.23
N SER A 116 14.05 -2.35 -11.71
CA SER A 116 12.84 -2.44 -12.55
C SER A 116 12.31 -1.09 -13.00
N PRO A 117 11.55 -1.04 -14.11
CA PRO A 117 10.88 0.19 -14.56
C PRO A 117 10.06 0.86 -13.46
N LEU A 118 9.28 0.11 -12.68
CA LEU A 118 8.49 0.69 -11.58
C LEU A 118 9.37 1.24 -10.45
N ALA A 119 10.51 0.59 -10.14
CA ALA A 119 11.43 1.10 -9.13
C ALA A 119 12.08 2.42 -9.57
N ALA A 120 12.37 2.57 -10.87
CA ALA A 120 12.91 3.81 -11.44
C ALA A 120 11.92 5.00 -11.33
N GLU A 121 10.62 4.74 -11.38
CA GLU A 121 9.55 5.73 -11.26
C GLU A 121 9.20 6.09 -9.81
N ALA A 122 9.67 5.29 -8.84
CA ALA A 122 9.30 5.42 -7.44
C ALA A 122 9.99 6.61 -6.76
N ASN A 123 9.23 7.38 -5.97
CA ASN A 123 9.81 8.28 -4.98
C ASN A 123 10.37 7.50 -3.79
N VAL A 124 9.72 6.37 -3.45
CA VAL A 124 10.20 5.42 -2.44
C VAL A 124 10.02 4.01 -2.96
N CYS A 125 11.10 3.23 -2.99
CA CYS A 125 11.08 1.82 -3.36
C CYS A 125 11.34 0.95 -2.12
N LEU A 126 10.38 0.08 -1.78
CA LEU A 126 10.46 -0.86 -0.68
C LEU A 126 10.70 -2.27 -1.23
N LEU A 127 11.84 -2.84 -0.87
CA LEU A 127 12.25 -4.14 -1.39
C LEU A 127 11.73 -5.30 -0.53
N THR A 128 11.26 -6.37 -1.20
CA THR A 128 10.77 -7.58 -0.53
C THR A 128 11.91 -8.51 -0.06
N GLY A 129 13.17 -8.24 -0.44
CA GLY A 129 14.29 -9.15 -0.20
C GLY A 129 14.30 -10.36 -1.14
N ALA A 130 13.53 -10.32 -2.23
CA ALA A 130 13.46 -11.34 -3.27
C ALA A 130 13.26 -12.79 -2.73
N PRO A 131 12.23 -13.04 -1.90
CA PRO A 131 12.03 -14.35 -1.29
C PRO A 131 11.68 -15.42 -2.34
N LYS A 132 12.20 -16.63 -2.13
CA LYS A 132 11.85 -17.77 -2.96
C LYS A 132 10.44 -18.26 -2.63
N GLU A 133 9.67 -18.60 -3.67
CA GLU A 133 8.35 -19.20 -3.48
C GLU A 133 8.47 -20.61 -2.94
N VAL A 134 7.56 -20.99 -2.03
CA VAL A 134 7.57 -22.32 -1.37
C VAL A 134 6.73 -23.36 -2.10
N CYS A 135 6.07 -22.98 -3.18
CA CYS A 135 5.32 -23.97 -3.98
C CYS A 135 6.28 -24.93 -4.69
N PRO A 136 5.87 -26.19 -4.98
CA PRO A 136 6.74 -27.19 -5.61
C PRO A 136 7.37 -26.76 -6.93
N LEU A 137 6.73 -25.84 -7.65
CA LEU A 137 7.21 -25.31 -8.93
C LEU A 137 8.07 -24.04 -8.77
N GLY A 138 8.13 -23.43 -7.58
CA GLY A 138 8.79 -22.15 -7.35
C GLY A 138 8.18 -20.95 -8.10
N LEU A 139 6.92 -21.07 -8.56
CA LEU A 139 6.27 -20.10 -9.44
C LEU A 139 5.05 -19.42 -8.82
N THR A 140 4.26 -20.18 -8.05
CA THR A 140 3.02 -19.65 -7.47
C THR A 140 3.32 -18.62 -6.38
N PRO A 141 2.83 -17.39 -6.49
CA PRO A 141 3.02 -16.38 -5.45
C PRO A 141 2.48 -16.85 -4.10
N THR A 142 3.36 -17.08 -3.16
CA THR A 142 3.11 -17.58 -1.81
C THR A 142 3.91 -16.79 -0.78
N THR A 143 5.23 -17.01 -0.73
CA THR A 143 6.13 -16.30 0.18
C THR A 143 6.22 -14.82 -0.17
N SER A 144 6.30 -14.48 -1.46
CA SER A 144 6.36 -13.08 -1.92
C SER A 144 5.11 -12.29 -1.48
N THR A 145 3.91 -12.88 -1.63
CA THR A 145 2.67 -12.21 -1.20
C THR A 145 2.59 -12.03 0.31
N THR A 146 3.07 -13.00 1.09
CA THR A 146 3.17 -12.87 2.56
C THR A 146 4.10 -11.71 2.94
N VAL A 147 5.26 -11.60 2.30
CA VAL A 147 6.21 -10.50 2.53
C VAL A 147 5.60 -9.15 2.16
N MET A 148 4.93 -9.05 1.00
CA MET A 148 4.23 -7.82 0.58
C MET A 148 3.17 -7.39 1.59
N THR A 149 2.40 -8.35 2.14
CA THR A 149 1.42 -8.06 3.20
C THR A 149 2.10 -7.48 4.43
N VAL A 150 3.20 -8.09 4.90
CA VAL A 150 3.95 -7.60 6.07
C VAL A 150 4.48 -6.18 5.84
N ILE A 151 5.02 -5.88 4.65
CA ILE A 151 5.45 -4.53 4.29
C ILE A 151 4.28 -3.54 4.37
N GLY A 152 3.12 -3.91 3.82
CA GLY A 152 1.91 -3.12 3.91
C GLY A 152 1.46 -2.86 5.34
N ASP A 153 1.47 -3.89 6.19
CA ASP A 153 1.11 -3.77 7.61
C ASP A 153 2.07 -2.85 8.37
N ILE A 154 3.37 -2.87 8.04
CA ILE A 154 4.37 -1.94 8.60
C ILE A 154 3.99 -0.49 8.25
N LEU A 155 3.62 -0.22 7.00
CA LEU A 155 3.19 1.11 6.57
C LEU A 155 1.89 1.55 7.27
N VAL A 156 0.91 0.66 7.40
CA VAL A 156 -0.33 0.93 8.15
C VAL A 156 -0.02 1.31 9.60
N VAL A 157 0.73 0.47 10.31
CA VAL A 157 1.07 0.70 11.72
C VAL A 157 1.92 1.96 11.91
N GLY A 158 2.88 2.19 10.99
CA GLY A 158 3.69 3.40 10.97
C GLY A 158 2.84 4.67 10.80
N THR A 159 1.87 4.64 9.87
CA THR A 159 0.94 5.74 9.64
C THR A 159 0.03 5.96 10.84
N MET A 160 -0.56 4.90 11.42
CA MET A 160 -1.38 5.01 12.64
C MET A 160 -0.63 5.71 13.78
N LYS A 161 0.63 5.34 13.99
CA LYS A 161 1.48 5.98 15.01
C LYS A 161 1.70 7.47 14.70
N ARG A 162 1.99 7.81 13.47
CA ARG A 162 2.30 9.18 13.04
C ARG A 162 1.10 10.10 13.14
N ILE A 163 -0.12 9.62 12.87
CA ILE A 163 -1.37 10.39 12.98
C ILE A 163 -2.01 10.29 14.37
N HIS A 164 -1.36 9.64 15.32
CA HIS A 164 -1.88 9.44 16.69
C HIS A 164 -3.29 8.80 16.70
N PHE A 165 -3.49 7.76 15.86
CA PHE A 165 -4.77 7.09 15.74
C PHE A 165 -5.15 6.35 17.02
N THR A 166 -6.34 6.65 17.58
CA THR A 166 -6.79 6.21 18.91
C THR A 166 -7.82 5.07 18.85
N ASN A 167 -8.08 4.41 20.00
CA ASN A 167 -9.20 3.47 20.12
C ASN A 167 -10.55 4.14 19.85
N LYS A 168 -10.68 5.42 20.21
CA LYS A 168 -11.87 6.23 19.92
C LYS A 168 -12.09 6.41 18.41
N ASP A 169 -11.02 6.62 17.66
CA ASP A 169 -11.10 6.73 16.20
C ASP A 169 -11.38 5.39 15.54
N TYR A 170 -10.83 4.31 16.09
CA TYR A 170 -11.12 2.95 15.65
C TYR A 170 -12.60 2.59 15.87
N ALA A 171 -13.15 2.90 17.03
CA ALA A 171 -14.55 2.63 17.38
C ALA A 171 -15.55 3.33 16.44
N LYS A 172 -15.21 4.53 15.93
CA LYS A 172 -16.02 5.25 14.95
C LYS A 172 -16.11 4.55 13.60
N ARG A 173 -15.17 3.68 13.27
CA ARG A 173 -15.09 2.97 11.98
C ARG A 173 -15.53 1.51 12.07
N HIS A 174 -15.59 0.95 13.28
CA HIS A 174 -15.94 -0.45 13.53
C HIS A 174 -17.17 -0.55 14.44
N HIS A 175 -18.35 -0.48 13.84
CA HIS A 175 -19.60 -0.43 14.61
C HIS A 175 -20.08 -1.80 15.11
N GLY A 176 -19.66 -2.90 14.49
CA GLY A 176 -20.11 -4.27 14.80
C GLY A 176 -19.00 -5.21 15.23
N GLY A 177 -19.41 -6.39 15.69
CA GLY A 177 -18.51 -7.48 16.00
C GLY A 177 -17.61 -7.26 17.24
N TYR A 178 -16.67 -8.20 17.44
CA TYR A 178 -15.74 -8.20 18.56
C TYR A 178 -14.86 -6.94 18.61
N LEU A 179 -14.28 -6.57 17.47
CA LEU A 179 -13.37 -5.41 17.41
C LEU A 179 -14.07 -4.10 17.74
N GLY A 180 -15.30 -3.90 17.25
CA GLY A 180 -16.07 -2.72 17.58
C GLY A 180 -16.44 -2.64 19.05
N SER A 181 -16.79 -3.76 19.67
CA SER A 181 -17.06 -3.82 21.12
C SER A 181 -15.81 -3.55 21.95
N LYS A 182 -14.71 -4.17 21.59
CA LYS A 182 -13.43 -4.02 22.29
C LYS A 182 -12.87 -2.61 22.20
N SER A 183 -12.93 -1.99 21.01
CA SER A 183 -12.45 -0.61 20.83
C SER A 183 -13.27 0.40 21.63
N ARG A 184 -14.60 0.23 21.73
CA ARG A 184 -15.46 1.07 22.60
C ARG A 184 -15.15 0.90 24.09
N GLU A 185 -14.81 -0.31 24.53
CA GLU A 185 -14.37 -0.56 25.90
C GLU A 185 -13.07 0.19 26.19
N LEU A 186 -12.05 0.03 25.34
CA LEU A 186 -10.75 0.67 25.49
C LEU A 186 -10.81 2.20 25.39
N SER A 187 -11.68 2.74 24.55
CA SER A 187 -11.83 4.19 24.36
C SER A 187 -12.40 4.94 25.60
N LYS A 188 -12.94 4.21 26.58
CA LYS A 188 -13.40 4.82 27.83
C LYS A 188 -12.26 5.22 28.78
N ASN A 189 -11.07 4.68 28.52
CA ASN A 189 -9.87 4.91 29.34
C ASN A 189 -8.87 5.86 28.67
N GLU A 190 -9.19 6.41 27.50
CA GLU A 190 -8.48 7.47 26.78
C GLU A 190 -9.20 8.82 27.00
#